data_ab461922a2f9bf7850cb5889cc73540e
#
_entry.id   ab461922a2f9bf7850cb5889cc73540e
#
_cell.length_a   1.000
_cell.length_b   1.000
_cell.length_c   1.000
_cell.angle_alpha   90.00
_cell.angle_beta   90.00
_cell.angle_gamma   90.00
#
_symmetry.space_group_name_H-M   'P 1'
#
loop_
_entity.id
_entity.type
_entity.pdbx_description
1 polymer ?
#
loop_
_entity_poly.entity_id
_entity_poly.type
_entity_poly.pdbx_seq_one_letter_code
_entity_poly.pdbx_strand_id
1 'polypeptide(L)'
;MTITWGTFDLSRSMFPVGEATNNTIAGLLTAAGQGQYAELFTQAGDRSLVSARLKGDAKTAIGVNVGILWDITPEWTLGFSYRSKVKMKVASGTANLLYASPEIGQVLQATGMIPDLSSACVETELPLPANLAWGVGFRPTPKWEMAFDIQYVLWSAYKSLHGASVYDLPTSIKNYKNTVATRIGVQYHACKFVTARLGMYVDESPVRSDFLNPETPSMTKVSYTAGVTINPCKNVSIDLAYGYITSADPERTGSCDYYNSLTYKAVYAQTYGQLIAGGMAPEQAKIQAHTTANDKAIQPFSGNYSLSAHTFAIGVNLKF
;
A
#
# COMPACT_ATOMS: atom_id res chain seq x y z
N MET A 1 -8.10 13.90 -21.62
CA MET A 1 -7.36 12.65 -21.82
C MET A 1 -6.21 12.62 -20.83
N THR A 2 -6.00 11.50 -20.14
CA THR A 2 -4.87 11.33 -19.21
C THR A 2 -4.00 10.22 -19.75
N ILE A 3 -2.70 10.48 -19.87
CA ILE A 3 -1.70 9.48 -20.20
C ILE A 3 -0.92 9.19 -18.92
N THR A 4 -0.84 7.92 -18.53
CA THR A 4 -0.16 7.50 -17.32
C THR A 4 0.97 6.54 -17.68
N TRP A 5 2.16 6.81 -17.18
CA TRP A 5 3.32 5.93 -17.24
C TRP A 5 4.04 5.97 -15.88
N GLY A 6 4.90 5.04 -15.63
CA GLY A 6 5.66 5.04 -14.39
C GLY A 6 6.54 3.82 -14.27
N THR A 7 7.44 3.88 -13.30
CA THR A 7 8.26 2.76 -12.88
C THR A 7 7.68 2.17 -11.60
N PHE A 8 7.74 0.85 -11.49
CA PHE A 8 7.41 0.11 -10.28
C PHE A 8 8.73 -0.36 -9.68
N ASP A 9 8.99 -0.01 -8.44
CA ASP A 9 10.15 -0.47 -7.67
C ASP A 9 9.68 -0.74 -6.24
N LEU A 10 9.52 -2.01 -5.89
CA LEU A 10 9.06 -2.46 -4.58
C LEU A 10 10.11 -3.37 -3.97
N SER A 11 10.52 -3.06 -2.75
CA SER A 11 11.35 -3.95 -1.94
C SER A 11 10.60 -4.34 -0.66
N ARG A 12 10.58 -5.64 -0.37
CA ARG A 12 9.96 -6.18 0.85
C ARG A 12 10.76 -7.35 1.38
N SER A 13 10.67 -7.59 2.69
CA SER A 13 11.22 -8.81 3.27
C SER A 13 10.58 -10.06 2.65
N MET A 14 11.40 -11.07 2.36
CA MET A 14 10.91 -12.38 1.85
C MET A 14 10.13 -13.15 2.90
N PHE A 15 10.47 -12.93 4.16
CA PHE A 15 9.87 -13.61 5.30
C PHE A 15 9.31 -12.56 6.27
N PRO A 16 8.35 -12.92 7.13
CA PRO A 16 7.92 -12.04 8.21
C PRO A 16 9.14 -11.58 9.02
N VAL A 17 9.23 -10.29 9.29
CA VAL A 17 10.33 -9.73 10.08
C VAL A 17 10.08 -10.04 11.54
N GLY A 18 11.09 -10.60 12.21
CA GLY A 18 11.03 -10.87 13.65
C GLY A 18 11.99 -11.98 14.09
N GLU A 19 12.37 -11.95 15.35
CA GLU A 19 13.26 -12.91 15.97
C GLU A 19 12.76 -14.36 15.84
N ALA A 20 11.47 -14.58 16.01
CA ALA A 20 10.84 -15.91 15.86
C ALA A 20 11.04 -16.49 14.45
N THR A 21 11.01 -15.66 13.42
CA THR A 21 11.26 -16.07 12.03
C THR A 21 12.72 -16.47 11.84
N ASN A 22 13.66 -15.65 12.33
CA ASN A 22 15.08 -15.95 12.22
C ASN A 22 15.44 -17.21 13.00
N ASN A 23 14.89 -17.42 14.17
CA ASN A 23 15.08 -18.63 14.96
C ASN A 23 14.51 -19.87 14.25
N THR A 24 13.38 -19.73 13.54
CA THR A 24 12.82 -20.83 12.71
C THR A 24 13.77 -21.17 11.57
N ILE A 25 14.30 -20.19 10.86
CA ILE A 25 15.29 -20.40 9.79
C ILE A 25 16.53 -21.06 10.35
N ALA A 26 17.07 -20.60 11.48
CA ALA A 26 18.21 -21.18 12.14
C ALA A 26 17.99 -22.68 12.47
N GLY A 27 16.81 -23.03 13.00
CA GLY A 27 16.41 -24.40 13.26
C GLY A 27 16.38 -25.27 11.99
N LEU A 28 15.80 -24.75 10.90
CA LEU A 28 15.77 -25.45 9.61
C LEU A 28 17.18 -25.65 9.03
N LEU A 29 18.06 -24.67 9.12
CA LEU A 29 19.44 -24.77 8.70
C LEU A 29 20.20 -25.82 9.52
N THR A 30 20.02 -25.86 10.82
CA THR A 30 20.61 -26.88 11.70
C THR A 30 20.14 -28.27 11.32
N ALA A 31 18.83 -28.43 11.08
CA ALA A 31 18.25 -29.71 10.62
C ALA A 31 18.77 -30.14 9.22
N ALA A 32 19.11 -29.18 8.36
CA ALA A 32 19.71 -29.44 7.05
C ALA A 32 21.25 -29.67 7.11
N GLY A 33 21.86 -29.78 8.29
CA GLY A 33 23.30 -29.93 8.44
C GLY A 33 24.12 -28.67 8.21
N GLN A 34 23.48 -27.50 8.18
CA GLN A 34 24.08 -26.19 7.92
C GLN A 34 24.14 -25.33 9.20
N GLY A 35 24.35 -25.96 10.35
CA GLY A 35 24.30 -25.30 11.67
C GLY A 35 25.29 -24.13 11.81
N GLN A 36 26.41 -24.16 11.11
CA GLN A 36 27.38 -23.04 11.09
C GLN A 36 26.79 -21.71 10.62
N TYR A 37 25.72 -21.73 9.82
CA TYR A 37 25.04 -20.53 9.35
C TYR A 37 23.81 -20.18 10.18
N ALA A 38 23.34 -21.11 11.01
CA ALA A 38 22.18 -20.88 11.89
C ALA A 38 22.44 -19.69 12.86
N GLU A 39 23.67 -19.55 13.31
CA GLU A 39 24.08 -18.49 14.21
C GLU A 39 23.91 -17.08 13.61
N LEU A 40 24.11 -16.90 12.31
CA LEU A 40 23.87 -15.63 11.61
C LEU A 40 22.41 -15.18 11.73
N PHE A 41 21.48 -16.13 11.64
CA PHE A 41 20.05 -15.83 11.78
C PHE A 41 19.65 -15.56 13.24
N THR A 42 20.19 -16.31 14.17
CA THR A 42 19.94 -16.08 15.60
C THR A 42 20.49 -14.70 16.04
N GLN A 43 21.68 -14.31 15.57
CA GLN A 43 22.27 -13.00 15.87
C GLN A 43 21.58 -11.83 15.15
N ALA A 44 20.84 -12.09 14.10
CA ALA A 44 20.09 -11.05 13.40
C ALA A 44 18.96 -10.45 14.22
N GLY A 45 18.45 -11.17 15.23
CA GLY A 45 17.35 -10.74 16.07
C GLY A 45 16.07 -10.51 15.22
N ASP A 46 15.57 -9.30 15.21
CA ASP A 46 14.37 -8.89 14.47
C ASP A 46 14.64 -8.38 13.03
N ARG A 47 15.90 -8.34 12.58
CA ARG A 47 16.26 -7.83 11.26
C ARG A 47 15.97 -8.84 10.16
N SER A 48 15.50 -8.35 9.01
CA SER A 48 15.37 -9.16 7.79
C SER A 48 16.73 -9.34 7.12
N LEU A 49 17.11 -10.59 6.87
CA LEU A 49 18.36 -10.92 6.16
C LEU A 49 18.16 -11.16 4.66
N VAL A 50 16.90 -11.26 4.20
CA VAL A 50 16.56 -11.49 2.80
C VAL A 50 15.38 -10.63 2.41
N SER A 51 15.54 -9.86 1.34
CA SER A 51 14.48 -9.04 0.75
C SER A 51 14.31 -9.37 -0.72
N ALA A 52 13.06 -9.37 -1.19
CA ALA A 52 12.73 -9.41 -2.60
C ALA A 52 12.57 -7.98 -3.11
N ARG A 53 13.22 -7.66 -4.23
CA ARG A 53 13.04 -6.42 -4.95
C ARG A 53 12.41 -6.71 -6.30
N LEU A 54 11.24 -6.12 -6.54
CA LEU A 54 10.50 -6.20 -7.79
C LEU A 54 10.63 -4.87 -8.51
N LYS A 55 11.15 -4.88 -9.73
CA LYS A 55 11.33 -3.66 -10.52
C LYS A 55 10.80 -3.86 -11.94
N GLY A 56 10.11 -2.86 -12.48
CA GLY A 56 9.64 -2.90 -13.86
C GLY A 56 9.01 -1.58 -14.30
N ASP A 57 8.90 -1.44 -15.60
CA ASP A 57 8.28 -0.27 -16.22
C ASP A 57 6.84 -0.59 -16.60
N ALA A 58 5.93 0.27 -16.15
CA ALA A 58 4.54 0.16 -16.54
C ALA A 58 4.35 0.63 -17.98
N LYS A 59 3.63 -0.16 -18.77
CA LYS A 59 3.19 0.25 -20.09
C LYS A 59 2.31 1.50 -19.99
N THR A 60 2.43 2.36 -20.99
CA THR A 60 1.57 3.55 -21.10
C THR A 60 0.10 3.15 -21.06
N ALA A 61 -0.65 3.76 -20.16
CA ALA A 61 -2.07 3.54 -20.01
C ALA A 61 -2.83 4.85 -20.22
N ILE A 62 -3.99 4.74 -20.85
CA ILE A 62 -4.80 5.89 -21.24
C ILE A 62 -6.08 5.90 -20.44
N GLY A 63 -6.43 7.06 -19.92
CA GLY A 63 -7.69 7.33 -19.23
C GLY A 63 -8.41 8.54 -19.80
N VAL A 64 -9.68 8.66 -19.49
CA VAL A 64 -10.53 9.78 -19.89
C VAL A 64 -10.95 10.54 -18.65
N ASN A 65 -10.84 11.87 -18.72
CA ASN A 65 -11.40 12.79 -17.73
C ASN A 65 -12.44 13.66 -18.43
N VAL A 66 -13.59 13.81 -17.80
CA VAL A 66 -14.66 14.71 -18.23
C VAL A 66 -15.04 15.54 -17.02
N GLY A 67 -15.22 16.84 -17.21
CA GLY A 67 -15.67 17.74 -16.16
C GLY A 67 -16.56 18.82 -16.73
N ILE A 68 -17.52 19.24 -15.91
CA ILE A 68 -18.44 20.35 -16.17
C ILE A 68 -18.39 21.26 -14.96
N LEU A 69 -18.23 22.53 -15.22
CA LEU A 69 -18.39 23.59 -14.24
C LEU A 69 -19.49 24.54 -14.74
N TRP A 70 -20.45 24.81 -13.89
CA TRP A 70 -21.61 25.60 -14.25
C TRP A 70 -21.88 26.67 -13.18
N ASP A 71 -21.75 27.91 -13.56
CA ASP A 71 -22.15 29.06 -12.75
C ASP A 71 -23.65 29.29 -12.96
N ILE A 72 -24.44 28.85 -11.96
CA ILE A 72 -25.92 29.00 -11.99
C ILE A 72 -26.29 30.45 -11.76
N THR A 73 -25.63 31.10 -10.81
CA THR A 73 -25.73 32.53 -10.48
C THR A 73 -24.33 33.06 -10.20
N PRO A 74 -24.12 34.37 -10.05
CA PRO A 74 -22.84 34.92 -9.62
C PRO A 74 -22.34 34.39 -8.29
N GLU A 75 -23.26 33.89 -7.43
CA GLU A 75 -22.94 33.36 -6.09
C GLU A 75 -22.77 31.85 -6.08
N TRP A 76 -23.43 31.11 -7.01
CA TRP A 76 -23.48 29.65 -6.99
C TRP A 76 -22.83 29.03 -8.21
N THR A 77 -21.85 28.16 -7.94
CA THR A 77 -21.16 27.34 -8.95
C THR A 77 -21.36 25.85 -8.64
N LEU A 78 -21.73 25.05 -9.61
CA LEU A 78 -21.74 23.59 -9.50
C LEU A 78 -20.63 22.98 -10.34
N GLY A 79 -20.02 21.96 -9.79
CA GLY A 79 -18.98 21.17 -10.47
C GLY A 79 -19.30 19.70 -10.50
N PHE A 80 -18.98 19.06 -11.61
CA PHE A 80 -18.99 17.61 -11.75
C PHE A 80 -17.75 17.18 -12.49
N SER A 81 -17.11 16.10 -12.02
CA SER A 81 -16.02 15.49 -12.78
C SER A 81 -16.05 13.97 -12.69
N TYR A 82 -15.67 13.34 -13.78
CA TYR A 82 -15.47 11.90 -13.88
C TYR A 82 -14.07 11.61 -14.41
N ARG A 83 -13.37 10.72 -13.73
CA ARG A 83 -12.11 10.14 -14.17
C ARG A 83 -12.29 8.64 -14.34
N SER A 84 -11.95 8.14 -15.53
CA SER A 84 -12.03 6.71 -15.81
C SER A 84 -10.99 5.91 -15.05
N LYS A 85 -11.29 4.63 -14.83
CA LYS A 85 -10.32 3.63 -14.37
C LYS A 85 -9.17 3.53 -15.37
N VAL A 86 -7.95 3.43 -14.84
CA VAL A 86 -6.73 3.16 -15.61
C VAL A 86 -6.04 1.94 -15.05
N LYS A 87 -5.60 1.03 -15.91
CA LYS A 87 -4.84 -0.16 -15.53
C LYS A 87 -3.38 0.02 -15.93
N MET A 88 -2.53 0.17 -14.94
CA MET A 88 -1.09 0.18 -15.14
C MET A 88 -0.57 -1.26 -15.14
N LYS A 89 -0.05 -1.71 -16.28
CA LYS A 89 0.48 -3.07 -16.46
C LYS A 89 1.99 -3.03 -16.58
N VAL A 90 2.66 -3.78 -15.73
CA VAL A 90 4.08 -4.13 -15.86
C VAL A 90 4.12 -5.50 -16.52
N ALA A 91 4.61 -5.59 -17.75
CA ALA A 91 4.61 -6.83 -18.53
C ALA A 91 5.96 -7.57 -18.51
N SER A 92 7.04 -6.87 -18.12
CA SER A 92 8.39 -7.41 -18.07
C SER A 92 9.17 -6.76 -16.92
N GLY A 93 8.82 -7.14 -15.72
CA GLY A 93 9.56 -6.75 -14.52
C GLY A 93 10.63 -7.79 -14.17
N THR A 94 11.60 -7.38 -13.39
CA THR A 94 12.63 -8.25 -12.79
C THR A 94 12.35 -8.46 -11.32
N ALA A 95 12.61 -9.68 -10.85
CA ALA A 95 12.63 -9.98 -9.43
C ALA A 95 14.06 -10.32 -9.02
N ASN A 96 14.55 -9.68 -7.98
CA ASN A 96 15.87 -9.95 -7.43
C ASN A 96 15.77 -10.18 -5.93
N LEU A 97 16.58 -11.11 -5.42
CA LEU A 97 16.75 -11.28 -3.98
C LEU A 97 17.98 -10.49 -3.52
N LEU A 98 17.79 -9.72 -2.47
CA LEU A 98 18.83 -8.94 -1.81
C LEU A 98 19.13 -9.63 -0.48
N TYR A 99 20.38 -9.97 -0.27
CA TYR A 99 20.86 -10.66 0.93
C TYR A 99 21.69 -9.72 1.78
N ALA A 100 21.63 -9.89 3.09
CA ALA A 100 22.50 -9.17 4.01
C ALA A 100 23.99 -9.56 3.83
N SER A 101 24.25 -10.79 3.39
CA SER A 101 25.58 -11.22 2.93
C SER A 101 25.46 -12.28 1.82
N PRO A 102 26.49 -12.45 0.94
CA PRO A 102 26.47 -13.47 -0.12
C PRO A 102 26.33 -14.90 0.41
N GLU A 103 26.92 -15.20 1.55
CA GLU A 103 26.90 -16.52 2.19
C GLU A 103 25.47 -16.92 2.56
N ILE A 104 24.68 -15.99 3.10
CA ILE A 104 23.26 -16.21 3.42
C ILE A 104 22.50 -16.62 2.16
N GLY A 105 22.73 -15.93 1.04
CA GLY A 105 22.10 -16.26 -0.23
C GLY A 105 22.43 -17.67 -0.70
N GLN A 106 23.70 -18.04 -0.70
CA GLN A 106 24.16 -19.37 -1.12
C GLN A 106 23.53 -20.47 -0.28
N VAL A 107 23.50 -20.32 1.03
CA VAL A 107 22.96 -21.32 1.96
C VAL A 107 21.45 -21.48 1.80
N LEU A 108 20.72 -20.38 1.71
CA LEU A 108 19.26 -20.42 1.56
C LEU A 108 18.84 -21.01 0.21
N GLN A 109 19.61 -20.77 -0.86
CA GLN A 109 19.41 -21.39 -2.16
C GLN A 109 19.74 -22.88 -2.14
N ALA A 110 20.91 -23.26 -1.60
CA ALA A 110 21.35 -24.65 -1.52
C ALA A 110 20.39 -25.53 -0.69
N THR A 111 19.77 -24.96 0.34
CA THR A 111 18.77 -25.65 1.17
C THR A 111 17.35 -25.58 0.60
N GLY A 112 17.17 -24.92 -0.55
CA GLY A 112 15.84 -24.74 -1.17
C GLY A 112 14.85 -23.91 -0.34
N MET A 113 15.33 -23.15 0.65
CA MET A 113 14.48 -22.29 1.47
C MET A 113 13.94 -21.10 0.71
N ILE A 114 14.67 -20.65 -0.31
CA ILE A 114 14.26 -19.58 -1.21
C ILE A 114 14.31 -20.05 -2.66
N PRO A 115 13.41 -19.57 -3.53
CA PRO A 115 13.47 -19.87 -4.96
C PRO A 115 14.64 -19.15 -5.62
N ASP A 116 15.15 -19.71 -6.71
CA ASP A 116 16.02 -18.98 -7.62
C ASP A 116 15.17 -18.05 -8.50
N LEU A 117 15.31 -16.73 -8.31
CA LEU A 117 14.60 -15.72 -9.07
C LEU A 117 15.42 -15.13 -10.23
N SER A 118 16.60 -15.66 -10.53
CA SER A 118 17.50 -15.12 -11.55
C SER A 118 16.90 -15.01 -12.96
N SER A 119 15.91 -15.86 -13.26
CA SER A 119 15.18 -15.89 -14.53
C SER A 119 13.70 -15.46 -14.38
N ALA A 120 13.30 -14.96 -13.22
CA ALA A 120 11.90 -14.64 -12.96
C ALA A 120 11.48 -13.35 -13.68
N CYS A 121 10.50 -13.49 -14.57
CA CYS A 121 9.78 -12.34 -15.14
C CYS A 121 8.57 -12.02 -14.25
N VAL A 122 8.46 -10.78 -13.81
CA VAL A 122 7.36 -10.33 -12.98
C VAL A 122 6.35 -9.57 -13.83
N GLU A 123 5.14 -10.07 -13.86
CA GLU A 123 4.00 -9.35 -14.42
C GLU A 123 3.10 -8.89 -13.27
N THR A 124 2.69 -7.64 -13.30
CA THR A 124 1.74 -7.12 -12.32
C THR A 124 0.82 -6.06 -12.95
N GLU A 125 -0.38 -5.96 -12.41
CA GLU A 125 -1.37 -4.95 -12.81
C GLU A 125 -1.78 -4.15 -11.57
N LEU A 126 -1.57 -2.81 -11.64
CA LEU A 126 -2.08 -1.88 -10.65
C LEU A 126 -3.29 -1.13 -11.23
N PRO A 127 -4.52 -1.45 -10.79
CA PRO A 127 -5.70 -0.72 -11.22
C PRO A 127 -5.83 0.58 -10.43
N LEU A 128 -5.71 1.72 -11.12
CA LEU A 128 -6.09 3.03 -10.58
C LEU A 128 -7.61 3.16 -10.71
N PRO A 129 -8.36 3.37 -9.62
CA PRO A 129 -9.81 3.36 -9.64
C PRO A 129 -10.39 4.54 -10.41
N ALA A 130 -11.58 4.36 -10.98
CA ALA A 130 -12.39 5.47 -11.45
C ALA A 130 -12.89 6.29 -10.27
N ASN A 131 -13.11 7.58 -10.48
CA ASN A 131 -13.74 8.43 -9.50
C ASN A 131 -14.76 9.39 -10.13
N LEU A 132 -15.75 9.76 -9.33
CA LEU A 132 -16.75 10.74 -9.60
C LEU A 132 -16.67 11.81 -8.51
N ALA A 133 -16.70 13.07 -8.87
CA ALA A 133 -16.72 14.15 -7.91
C ALA A 133 -17.80 15.16 -8.23
N TRP A 134 -18.47 15.64 -7.20
CA TRP A 134 -19.47 16.70 -7.24
C TRP A 134 -19.04 17.79 -6.28
N GLY A 135 -19.11 19.02 -6.73
CA GLY A 135 -18.74 20.19 -5.94
C GLY A 135 -19.76 21.30 -6.03
N VAL A 136 -19.85 22.05 -4.96
CA VAL A 136 -20.67 23.27 -4.86
C VAL A 136 -19.79 24.39 -4.34
N GLY A 137 -19.71 25.49 -5.08
CA GLY A 137 -19.09 26.73 -4.65
C GLY A 137 -20.19 27.76 -4.33
N PHE A 138 -20.01 28.50 -3.23
CA PHE A 138 -20.94 29.53 -2.79
C PHE A 138 -20.19 30.80 -2.36
N ARG A 139 -20.52 31.91 -3.01
CA ARG A 139 -19.93 33.28 -2.77
C ARG A 139 -21.00 34.24 -2.35
N PRO A 140 -21.47 34.19 -1.07
CA PRO A 140 -22.55 35.08 -0.59
C PRO A 140 -22.19 36.57 -0.63
N THR A 141 -20.93 36.87 -0.59
CA THR A 141 -20.40 38.24 -0.66
C THR A 141 -19.01 38.23 -1.32
N PRO A 142 -18.50 39.39 -1.77
CA PRO A 142 -17.13 39.48 -2.31
C PRO A 142 -16.02 39.12 -1.30
N LYS A 143 -16.36 39.01 -0.01
CA LYS A 143 -15.40 38.66 1.05
C LYS A 143 -15.41 37.19 1.41
N TRP A 144 -16.50 36.46 1.18
CA TRP A 144 -16.68 35.11 1.60
C TRP A 144 -16.80 34.19 0.41
N GLU A 145 -16.05 33.11 0.43
CA GLU A 145 -16.14 31.99 -0.52
C GLU A 145 -16.13 30.68 0.24
N MET A 146 -17.09 29.83 -0.06
CA MET A 146 -17.26 28.50 0.55
C MET A 146 -17.28 27.47 -0.55
N ALA A 147 -16.72 26.30 -0.26
CA ALA A 147 -16.76 25.16 -1.17
C ALA A 147 -17.06 23.89 -0.39
N PHE A 148 -17.88 23.04 -1.01
CA PHE A 148 -18.16 21.69 -0.53
C PHE A 148 -18.02 20.74 -1.69
N ASP A 149 -17.32 19.61 -1.50
CA ASP A 149 -17.25 18.56 -2.50
C ASP A 149 -17.35 17.15 -1.90
N ILE A 150 -17.90 16.25 -2.69
CA ILE A 150 -17.97 14.81 -2.42
C ILE A 150 -17.31 14.09 -3.59
N GLN A 151 -16.40 13.19 -3.30
CA GLN A 151 -15.74 12.34 -4.26
C GLN A 151 -16.03 10.88 -3.95
N TYR A 152 -16.59 10.14 -4.92
CA TYR A 152 -16.81 8.72 -4.85
C TYR A 152 -15.76 7.97 -5.64
N VAL A 153 -15.00 7.13 -4.95
CA VAL A 153 -13.85 6.40 -5.53
C VAL A 153 -14.19 4.92 -5.63
N LEU A 154 -14.08 4.36 -6.84
CA LEU A 154 -14.45 2.97 -7.17
C LEU A 154 -13.30 2.01 -6.87
N TRP A 155 -12.83 1.97 -5.61
CA TRP A 155 -11.74 1.12 -5.16
C TRP A 155 -12.04 -0.39 -5.26
N SER A 156 -13.30 -0.81 -5.41
CA SER A 156 -13.66 -2.22 -5.64
C SER A 156 -13.02 -2.81 -6.90
N ALA A 157 -12.47 -1.97 -7.77
CA ALA A 157 -11.65 -2.38 -8.90
C ALA A 157 -10.32 -3.04 -8.46
N TYR A 158 -9.84 -2.77 -7.24
CA TYR A 158 -8.59 -3.31 -6.69
C TYR A 158 -8.89 -4.53 -5.80
N LYS A 159 -9.00 -5.70 -6.45
CA LYS A 159 -9.33 -6.95 -5.77
C LYS A 159 -8.09 -7.66 -5.22
N SER A 160 -7.01 -7.63 -5.97
CA SER A 160 -5.78 -8.32 -5.62
C SER A 160 -4.59 -7.68 -6.33
N LEU A 161 -3.41 -7.80 -5.73
CA LEU A 161 -2.14 -7.55 -6.38
C LEU A 161 -1.56 -8.90 -6.76
N HIS A 162 -1.57 -9.19 -8.04
CA HIS A 162 -0.94 -10.39 -8.58
C HIS A 162 0.53 -10.09 -8.87
N GLY A 163 1.42 -10.83 -8.25
CA GLY A 163 2.77 -10.99 -8.75
C GLY A 163 2.81 -12.27 -9.57
N ALA A 164 2.42 -12.20 -10.83
CA ALA A 164 2.62 -13.35 -11.71
C ALA A 164 4.12 -13.48 -11.96
N SER A 165 4.73 -14.46 -11.38
CA SER A 165 6.07 -14.92 -11.72
C SER A 165 5.99 -16.41 -12.06
N VAL A 166 7.04 -16.92 -12.68
CA VAL A 166 7.22 -18.37 -12.91
C VAL A 166 7.14 -19.17 -11.59
N TYR A 167 7.22 -18.49 -10.46
CA TYR A 167 7.07 -19.03 -9.12
C TYR A 167 5.80 -18.45 -8.50
N ASP A 168 4.96 -19.31 -7.91
CA ASP A 168 3.74 -18.96 -7.18
C ASP A 168 4.03 -18.01 -5.99
N LEU A 169 4.31 -16.76 -6.32
CA LEU A 169 4.31 -15.72 -5.30
C LEU A 169 2.86 -15.55 -4.83
N PRO A 170 2.60 -15.62 -3.53
CA PRO A 170 1.25 -15.58 -3.03
C PRO A 170 0.56 -14.28 -3.46
N THR A 171 -0.61 -14.42 -4.07
CA THR A 171 -1.45 -13.28 -4.44
C THR A 171 -1.87 -12.52 -3.18
N SER A 172 -1.53 -11.24 -3.12
CA SER A 172 -2.01 -10.38 -2.03
C SER A 172 -3.45 -9.96 -2.31
N ILE A 173 -4.39 -10.58 -1.62
CA ILE A 173 -5.81 -10.24 -1.72
C ILE A 173 -6.03 -8.88 -1.06
N LYS A 174 -6.62 -7.94 -1.79
CA LYS A 174 -6.92 -6.58 -1.30
C LYS A 174 -8.42 -6.39 -1.03
N ASN A 175 -9.26 -6.85 -1.93
CA ASN A 175 -10.72 -6.82 -1.84
C ASN A 175 -11.28 -5.47 -1.31
N TYR A 176 -10.77 -4.36 -1.86
CA TYR A 176 -11.10 -3.02 -1.41
C TYR A 176 -12.58 -2.69 -1.65
N LYS A 177 -13.15 -1.87 -0.77
CA LYS A 177 -14.50 -1.31 -0.90
C LYS A 177 -14.45 0.07 -1.56
N ASN A 178 -15.54 0.45 -2.24
CA ASN A 178 -15.71 1.82 -2.70
C ASN A 178 -15.79 2.77 -1.50
N THR A 179 -15.30 3.99 -1.68
CA THR A 179 -15.19 4.99 -0.60
C THR A 179 -15.71 6.33 -1.03
N VAL A 180 -16.08 7.12 -0.03
CA VAL A 180 -16.45 8.52 -0.16
C VAL A 180 -15.39 9.38 0.51
N ALA A 181 -14.98 10.45 -0.17
CA ALA A 181 -14.22 11.53 0.44
C ALA A 181 -15.05 12.81 0.39
N THR A 182 -15.17 13.48 1.51
CA THR A 182 -15.96 14.71 1.67
C THR A 182 -15.05 15.85 2.10
N ARG A 183 -15.17 17.01 1.46
CA ARG A 183 -14.37 18.19 1.76
C ARG A 183 -15.27 19.41 1.93
N ILE A 184 -14.89 20.25 2.88
CA ILE A 184 -15.49 21.57 3.07
C ILE A 184 -14.37 22.58 3.29
N GLY A 185 -14.50 23.74 2.68
CA GLY A 185 -13.55 24.83 2.83
C GLY A 185 -14.24 26.17 2.84
N VAL A 186 -13.65 27.10 3.55
CA VAL A 186 -14.07 28.50 3.61
C VAL A 186 -12.87 29.41 3.42
N GLN A 187 -13.05 30.45 2.64
CA GLN A 187 -12.09 31.51 2.40
C GLN A 187 -12.71 32.84 2.76
N TYR A 188 -11.92 33.68 3.45
CA TYR A 188 -12.31 35.02 3.85
C TYR A 188 -11.27 36.03 3.40
N HIS A 189 -11.67 36.95 2.55
CA HIS A 189 -10.88 38.09 2.13
C HIS A 189 -11.00 39.23 3.17
N ALA A 190 -10.10 39.19 4.16
CA ALA A 190 -10.14 40.17 5.26
C ALA A 190 -9.89 41.60 4.75
N CYS A 191 -8.91 41.77 3.87
CA CYS A 191 -8.58 43.00 3.19
C CYS A 191 -7.83 42.72 1.88
N LYS A 192 -7.38 43.78 1.17
CA LYS A 192 -6.60 43.63 -0.09
C LYS A 192 -5.29 42.89 0.10
N PHE A 193 -4.77 42.83 1.30
CA PHE A 193 -3.46 42.26 1.61
C PHE A 193 -3.54 40.86 2.22
N VAL A 194 -4.69 40.47 2.82
CA VAL A 194 -4.80 39.26 3.61
C VAL A 194 -6.06 38.47 3.25
N THR A 195 -5.86 37.22 2.94
CA THR A 195 -6.91 36.19 2.77
C THR A 195 -6.65 35.03 3.71
N ALA A 196 -7.63 34.67 4.52
CA ALA A 196 -7.58 33.49 5.41
C ALA A 196 -8.40 32.36 4.84
N ARG A 197 -7.97 31.10 5.11
CA ARG A 197 -8.65 29.88 4.67
C ARG A 197 -8.71 28.86 5.80
N LEU A 198 -9.83 28.19 5.92
CA LEU A 198 -10.00 27.01 6.77
C LEU A 198 -10.65 25.90 5.97
N GLY A 199 -10.30 24.67 6.26
CA GLY A 199 -10.88 23.53 5.60
C GLY A 199 -10.82 22.28 6.46
N MET A 200 -11.70 21.34 6.12
CA MET A 200 -11.74 20.01 6.70
C MET A 200 -12.04 19.03 5.58
N TYR A 201 -11.41 17.84 5.64
CA TYR A 201 -11.83 16.74 4.80
C TYR A 201 -11.82 15.41 5.55
N VAL A 202 -12.71 14.52 5.14
CA VAL A 202 -12.79 13.13 5.58
C VAL A 202 -12.58 12.25 4.37
N ASP A 203 -11.65 11.30 4.46
CA ASP A 203 -11.30 10.36 3.41
C ASP A 203 -11.45 8.93 3.94
N GLU A 204 -12.48 8.23 3.52
CA GLU A 204 -12.75 6.86 3.98
C GLU A 204 -11.67 5.90 3.51
N SER A 205 -11.29 4.97 4.38
CA SER A 205 -10.39 3.87 4.02
C SER A 205 -11.08 2.85 3.12
N PRO A 206 -10.48 2.50 1.96
CA PRO A 206 -10.96 1.41 1.12
C PRO A 206 -10.65 0.03 1.70
N VAL A 207 -9.72 -0.08 2.63
CA VAL A 207 -9.26 -1.35 3.19
C VAL A 207 -10.27 -1.85 4.23
N ARG A 208 -10.71 -3.08 4.08
CA ARG A 208 -11.55 -3.77 5.07
C ARG A 208 -10.67 -4.27 6.22
N SER A 209 -11.23 -4.41 7.42
CA SER A 209 -10.49 -4.86 8.61
C SER A 209 -9.84 -6.24 8.41
N ASP A 210 -10.50 -7.13 7.67
CA ASP A 210 -10.03 -8.50 7.36
C ASP A 210 -8.82 -8.52 6.40
N PHE A 211 -8.50 -7.38 5.75
CA PHE A 211 -7.38 -7.23 4.81
C PHE A 211 -6.42 -6.12 5.22
N LEU A 212 -6.58 -5.56 6.42
CA LEU A 212 -5.71 -4.53 6.94
C LEU A 212 -4.38 -5.15 7.38
N ASN A 213 -3.31 -4.73 6.72
CA ASN A 213 -1.97 -5.25 6.95
C ASN A 213 -0.92 -4.12 6.97
N PRO A 214 0.29 -4.37 7.48
CA PRO A 214 1.33 -3.34 7.58
C PRO A 214 1.89 -2.87 6.22
N GLU A 215 1.69 -3.61 5.13
CA GLU A 215 2.15 -3.19 3.79
C GLU A 215 1.30 -2.03 3.24
N THR A 216 0.01 -2.06 3.52
CA THR A 216 -0.96 -1.07 3.05
C THR A 216 -1.88 -0.65 4.19
N PRO A 217 -1.34 -0.12 5.30
CA PRO A 217 -2.16 0.33 6.40
C PRO A 217 -2.95 1.56 5.93
N SER A 218 -4.25 1.42 5.83
CA SER A 218 -5.12 2.52 5.43
C SER A 218 -6.23 2.68 6.45
N MET A 219 -6.38 3.90 6.93
CA MET A 219 -7.38 4.31 7.90
C MET A 219 -8.24 5.41 7.31
N THR A 220 -9.48 5.53 7.76
CA THR A 220 -10.29 6.71 7.49
C THR A 220 -9.59 7.91 8.12
N LYS A 221 -9.28 8.91 7.29
CA LYS A 221 -8.53 10.10 7.69
C LYS A 221 -9.46 11.28 7.86
N VAL A 222 -9.24 12.04 8.92
CA VAL A 222 -9.82 13.36 9.10
C VAL A 222 -8.67 14.36 9.06
N SER A 223 -8.84 15.40 8.27
CA SER A 223 -7.81 16.43 8.10
C SER A 223 -8.39 17.81 8.34
N TYR A 224 -7.68 18.60 9.11
CA TYR A 224 -7.99 19.99 9.38
C TYR A 224 -6.91 20.85 8.73
N THR A 225 -7.32 21.88 8.00
CA THR A 225 -6.38 22.73 7.27
C THR A 225 -6.64 24.21 7.58
N ALA A 226 -5.56 24.95 7.67
CA ALA A 226 -5.60 26.40 7.80
C ALA A 226 -4.58 27.03 6.84
N GLY A 227 -4.90 28.19 6.29
CA GLY A 227 -4.00 28.88 5.40
C GLY A 227 -4.19 30.38 5.43
N VAL A 228 -3.14 31.10 5.09
CA VAL A 228 -3.18 32.56 4.93
C VAL A 228 -2.39 32.94 3.68
N THR A 229 -2.99 33.83 2.88
CA THR A 229 -2.29 34.51 1.78
C THR A 229 -2.01 35.93 2.20
N ILE A 230 -0.78 36.38 2.03
CA ILE A 230 -0.35 37.78 2.26
C ILE A 230 0.10 38.32 0.91
N ASN A 231 -0.47 39.47 0.51
CA ASN A 231 -0.13 40.19 -0.71
C ASN A 231 0.60 41.50 -0.35
N PRO A 232 1.94 41.48 -0.14
CA PRO A 232 2.69 42.65 0.25
C PRO A 232 2.60 43.79 -0.78
N CYS A 233 2.51 43.40 -2.06
CA CYS A 233 2.31 44.32 -3.18
C CYS A 233 1.47 43.65 -4.29
N LYS A 234 1.13 44.40 -5.35
CA LYS A 234 0.28 43.89 -6.44
C LYS A 234 0.87 42.71 -7.20
N ASN A 235 2.18 42.58 -7.17
CA ASN A 235 2.92 41.60 -7.95
C ASN A 235 3.41 40.39 -7.15
N VAL A 236 3.27 40.38 -5.82
CA VAL A 236 3.78 39.34 -4.95
C VAL A 236 2.67 38.84 -4.04
N SER A 237 2.52 37.51 -3.98
CA SER A 237 1.64 36.82 -3.05
C SER A 237 2.42 35.71 -2.33
N ILE A 238 2.31 35.68 -1.01
CA ILE A 238 2.92 34.67 -0.16
C ILE A 238 1.82 33.86 0.48
N ASP A 239 1.83 32.55 0.24
CA ASP A 239 0.88 31.59 0.80
C ASP A 239 1.56 30.76 1.89
N LEU A 240 0.94 30.71 3.06
CA LEU A 240 1.32 29.81 4.15
C LEU A 240 0.17 28.86 4.41
N ALA A 241 0.44 27.59 4.52
CA ALA A 241 -0.57 26.59 4.83
C ALA A 241 -0.08 25.58 5.87
N TYR A 242 -1.01 25.16 6.70
CA TYR A 242 -0.84 24.12 7.70
C TYR A 242 -1.96 23.10 7.59
N GLY A 243 -1.63 21.83 7.75
CA GLY A 243 -2.59 20.72 7.82
C GLY A 243 -2.25 19.78 8.95
N TYR A 244 -3.27 19.35 9.67
CA TYR A 244 -3.21 18.26 10.63
C TYR A 244 -4.09 17.12 10.14
N ILE A 245 -3.50 15.95 9.98
CA ILE A 245 -4.15 14.73 9.51
C ILE A 245 -4.15 13.73 10.65
N THR A 246 -5.29 13.13 10.95
CA THR A 246 -5.41 12.08 11.95
C THR A 246 -6.32 10.97 11.45
N SER A 247 -6.20 9.77 12.03
CA SER A 247 -7.17 8.70 11.80
C SER A 247 -8.48 9.01 12.54
N ALA A 248 -9.61 8.73 11.88
CA ALA A 248 -10.93 8.83 12.53
C ALA A 248 -11.10 7.80 13.65
N ASP A 249 -10.45 6.64 13.49
CA ASP A 249 -10.33 5.61 14.50
C ASP A 249 -8.87 5.59 14.97
N PRO A 250 -8.58 6.07 16.20
CA PRO A 250 -7.21 6.18 16.71
C PRO A 250 -6.51 4.82 16.87
N GLU A 251 -7.26 3.75 17.04
CA GLU A 251 -6.74 2.39 17.26
C GLU A 251 -7.46 1.38 16.38
N ARG A 252 -7.43 1.62 15.06
CA ARG A 252 -8.06 0.69 14.14
C ARG A 252 -7.37 -0.66 14.17
N THR A 253 -8.10 -1.66 14.67
CA THR A 253 -7.66 -3.04 14.68
C THR A 253 -7.91 -3.69 13.32
N GLY A 254 -6.92 -4.37 12.79
CA GLY A 254 -7.00 -5.19 11.60
C GLY A 254 -6.46 -6.58 11.86
N SER A 255 -7.02 -7.54 11.14
CA SER A 255 -6.51 -8.91 11.08
C SER A 255 -6.54 -9.35 9.62
N CYS A 256 -5.44 -9.87 9.14
CA CYS A 256 -5.37 -10.50 7.83
C CYS A 256 -4.68 -11.85 7.96
N ASP A 257 -5.03 -12.78 7.10
CA ASP A 257 -4.28 -14.01 6.98
C ASP A 257 -3.08 -13.78 6.07
N TYR A 258 -1.92 -14.34 6.46
CA TYR A 258 -0.75 -14.36 5.61
C TYR A 258 -0.20 -15.77 5.51
N TYR A 259 0.36 -16.10 4.36
CA TYR A 259 0.98 -17.39 4.10
C TYR A 259 2.46 -17.37 4.50
N ASN A 260 2.82 -18.14 5.52
CA ASN A 260 4.19 -18.28 6.00
C ASN A 260 4.86 -19.51 5.34
N SER A 261 5.64 -19.28 4.31
CA SER A 261 6.33 -20.32 3.56
C SER A 261 7.36 -21.12 4.40
N LEU A 262 7.93 -20.51 5.44
CA LEU A 262 8.84 -21.20 6.36
C LEU A 262 8.07 -22.19 7.23
N THR A 263 6.93 -21.78 7.79
CA THR A 263 6.06 -22.68 8.55
C THR A 263 5.59 -23.84 7.67
N TYR A 264 5.19 -23.54 6.41
CA TYR A 264 4.86 -24.59 5.45
C TYR A 264 5.98 -25.62 5.31
N LYS A 265 7.22 -25.18 5.03
CA LYS A 265 8.36 -26.08 4.84
C LYS A 265 8.68 -26.89 6.09
N ALA A 266 8.68 -26.26 7.25
CA ALA A 266 8.95 -26.93 8.52
C ALA A 266 7.90 -28.02 8.82
N VAL A 267 6.61 -27.66 8.72
CA VAL A 267 5.51 -28.58 8.97
C VAL A 267 5.47 -29.71 7.93
N TYR A 268 5.68 -29.37 6.65
CA TYR A 268 5.74 -30.38 5.59
C TYR A 268 6.83 -31.42 5.84
N ALA A 269 8.07 -30.98 6.10
CA ALA A 269 9.19 -31.85 6.35
C ALA A 269 8.96 -32.75 7.58
N GLN A 270 8.47 -32.18 8.67
CA GLN A 270 8.16 -32.92 9.88
C GLN A 270 7.04 -33.95 9.66
N THR A 271 5.91 -33.53 9.07
CA THR A 271 4.74 -34.38 8.85
C THR A 271 5.08 -35.49 7.87
N TYR A 272 5.75 -35.19 6.76
CA TYR A 272 6.17 -36.16 5.77
C TYR A 272 7.09 -37.24 6.39
N GLY A 273 8.09 -36.78 7.16
CA GLY A 273 8.99 -37.70 7.87
C GLY A 273 8.28 -38.65 8.85
N GLN A 274 7.33 -38.09 9.62
CA GLN A 274 6.53 -38.89 10.56
C GLN A 274 5.65 -39.96 9.84
N LEU A 275 5.00 -39.55 8.74
CA LEU A 275 4.13 -40.45 7.95
C LEU A 275 4.91 -41.57 7.28
N ILE A 276 6.09 -41.28 6.74
CA ILE A 276 6.99 -42.28 6.17
C ILE A 276 7.50 -43.24 7.25
N ALA A 277 7.93 -42.72 8.41
CA ALA A 277 8.36 -43.54 9.52
C ALA A 277 7.23 -44.44 10.06
N GLY A 278 5.96 -43.94 9.96
CA GLY A 278 4.76 -44.73 10.29
C GLY A 278 4.34 -45.77 9.21
N GLY A 279 5.11 -45.90 8.12
CA GLY A 279 4.86 -46.91 7.06
C GLY A 279 3.84 -46.47 6.00
N MET A 280 3.47 -45.17 5.92
CA MET A 280 2.57 -44.66 4.89
C MET A 280 3.26 -44.70 3.51
N ALA A 281 2.49 -45.01 2.46
CA ALA A 281 2.99 -44.92 1.09
C ALA A 281 3.43 -43.50 0.73
N PRO A 282 4.59 -43.31 0.06
CA PRO A 282 5.17 -41.96 -0.17
C PRO A 282 4.24 -40.97 -0.84
N GLU A 283 3.44 -41.41 -1.81
CA GLU A 283 2.50 -40.47 -2.48
C GLU A 283 1.35 -40.01 -1.56
N GLN A 284 0.84 -40.91 -0.72
CA GLN A 284 -0.17 -40.57 0.27
C GLN A 284 0.41 -39.64 1.36
N ALA A 285 1.62 -39.94 1.81
CA ALA A 285 2.34 -39.12 2.78
C ALA A 285 2.59 -37.69 2.26
N LYS A 286 2.96 -37.55 0.98
CA LYS A 286 3.10 -36.21 0.34
C LYS A 286 1.79 -35.43 0.37
N ILE A 287 0.69 -36.03 -0.08
CA ILE A 287 -0.61 -35.35 -0.14
C ILE A 287 -1.04 -34.88 1.26
N GLN A 288 -0.93 -35.78 2.24
CA GLN A 288 -1.32 -35.46 3.61
C GLN A 288 -0.41 -34.41 4.25
N ALA A 289 0.90 -34.49 4.03
CA ALA A 289 1.87 -33.52 4.50
C ALA A 289 1.62 -32.14 3.88
N HIS A 290 1.30 -32.08 2.56
CA HIS A 290 0.92 -30.85 1.89
C HIS A 290 -0.33 -30.22 2.49
N THR A 291 -1.38 -30.99 2.71
CA THR A 291 -2.63 -30.47 3.30
C THR A 291 -2.36 -29.89 4.69
N THR A 292 -1.70 -30.66 5.55
CA THR A 292 -1.38 -30.22 6.92
C THR A 292 -0.48 -28.99 6.93
N ALA A 293 0.52 -28.94 6.04
CA ALA A 293 1.44 -27.81 5.97
C ALA A 293 0.76 -26.54 5.46
N ASN A 294 -0.13 -26.64 4.48
CA ASN A 294 -0.90 -25.50 3.97
C ASN A 294 -1.80 -24.90 5.06
N ASP A 295 -2.54 -25.75 5.80
CA ASP A 295 -3.42 -25.30 6.88
C ASP A 295 -2.65 -24.56 7.98
N LYS A 296 -1.46 -25.04 8.32
CA LYS A 296 -0.60 -24.45 9.35
C LYS A 296 0.19 -23.22 8.86
N ALA A 297 0.42 -23.13 7.56
CA ALA A 297 1.13 -21.99 6.96
C ALA A 297 0.28 -20.71 6.91
N ILE A 298 -1.05 -20.85 6.90
CA ILE A 298 -1.96 -19.71 7.01
C ILE A 298 -1.99 -19.28 8.46
N GLN A 299 -1.48 -18.09 8.73
CA GLN A 299 -1.37 -17.53 10.07
C GLN A 299 -2.06 -16.18 10.14
N PRO A 300 -2.82 -15.91 11.23
CA PRO A 300 -3.40 -14.60 11.44
C PRO A 300 -2.31 -13.58 11.76
N PHE A 301 -2.42 -12.42 11.14
CA PHE A 301 -1.60 -11.26 11.46
C PHE A 301 -2.50 -10.12 11.92
N SER A 302 -2.51 -9.86 13.20
CA SER A 302 -3.32 -8.81 13.83
C SER A 302 -2.45 -7.64 14.23
N GLY A 303 -2.99 -6.43 14.13
CA GLY A 303 -2.29 -5.23 14.54
C GLY A 303 -3.22 -4.05 14.76
N ASN A 304 -2.77 -3.10 15.57
CA ASN A 304 -3.43 -1.82 15.76
C ASN A 304 -2.69 -0.76 14.96
N TYR A 305 -3.46 0.06 14.24
CA TYR A 305 -2.93 1.06 13.34
C TYR A 305 -3.48 2.43 13.69
N SER A 306 -2.59 3.41 13.80
CA SER A 306 -2.92 4.81 14.00
C SER A 306 -2.13 5.68 13.03
N LEU A 307 -2.65 6.87 12.73
CA LEU A 307 -2.00 7.85 11.87
C LEU A 307 -2.18 9.23 12.46
N SER A 308 -1.09 9.96 12.58
CA SER A 308 -1.11 11.42 12.74
C SER A 308 0.02 12.05 11.91
N ALA A 309 -0.25 13.18 11.26
CA ALA A 309 0.74 13.89 10.47
C ALA A 309 0.49 15.40 10.51
N HIS A 310 1.56 16.16 10.48
CA HIS A 310 1.54 17.62 10.34
C HIS A 310 2.19 17.98 9.00
N THR A 311 1.54 18.84 8.26
CA THR A 311 2.03 19.34 6.96
C THR A 311 2.15 20.84 6.99
N PHE A 312 3.24 21.38 6.43
CA PHE A 312 3.48 22.81 6.28
C PHE A 312 3.82 23.08 4.82
N ALA A 313 3.26 24.13 4.27
CA ALA A 313 3.59 24.55 2.91
C ALA A 313 3.75 26.07 2.85
N ILE A 314 4.72 26.49 2.03
CA ILE A 314 4.97 27.90 1.72
C ILE A 314 4.98 28.02 0.19
N GLY A 315 4.21 28.96 -0.33
CA GLY A 315 4.16 29.29 -1.75
C GLY A 315 4.47 30.76 -1.96
N VAL A 316 5.17 31.08 -3.05
CA VAL A 316 5.38 32.46 -3.50
C VAL A 316 4.93 32.56 -4.95
N ASN A 317 4.00 33.46 -5.21
CA ASN A 317 3.51 33.76 -6.56
C ASN A 317 3.98 35.13 -6.99
N LEU A 318 4.61 35.21 -8.15
CA LEU A 318 5.06 36.46 -8.77
C LEU A 318 4.22 36.71 -10.03
N LYS A 319 3.68 37.93 -10.15
CA LYS A 319 2.95 38.38 -11.35
C LYS A 319 3.80 39.44 -12.05
N PHE A 320 4.10 39.17 -13.30
CA PHE A 320 4.88 40.06 -14.17
C PHE A 320 3.97 40.89 -15.07
#